data_9f71896a484c04779e0352f077222379
#
_entry.id   9f71896a484c04779e0352f077222379
#
_cell.length_a   1.000
_cell.length_b   1.000
_cell.length_c   1.000
_cell.angle_alpha   90.00
_cell.angle_beta   90.00
_cell.angle_gamma   90.00
#
_symmetry.space_group_name_H-M   'P 1'
#
loop_
_entity.id
_entity.type
_entity.pdbx_description
1 polymer ?
#
loop_
_entity_poly.entity_id
_entity_poly.type
_entity_poly.pdbx_seq_one_letter_code
_entity_poly.pdbx_strand_id
1 'polypeptide(L)'
;MNIIKSTGTFSFYTIISRISGYVRDNLIAIFLGSGHIADAFFVAFRIPNTFRRIFGEGSFNAAFVPSYAKELTKSKKNSESFANKVLSLLTFSLLGLVILVELFMPLFVSLIAPGFKSDPEKFILATDLTRICLLYTSPSPRDGLLSRMPSSA
;
A
#
# COMPACT_ATOMS: atom_id res chain seq x y z
N MET A 1 24.33 -16.86 16.41
CA MET A 1 23.21 -15.88 16.41
C MET A 1 21.98 -16.59 16.97
N ASN A 2 21.49 -16.19 18.14
CA ASN A 2 20.38 -16.89 18.78
C ASN A 2 19.05 -16.57 18.08
N ILE A 3 18.64 -17.45 17.18
CA ILE A 3 17.39 -17.36 16.42
C ILE A 3 16.21 -17.13 17.35
N ILE A 4 16.16 -17.78 18.50
CA ILE A 4 15.11 -17.65 19.53
C ILE A 4 15.00 -16.19 20.04
N LYS A 5 16.12 -15.53 20.33
CA LYS A 5 16.12 -14.13 20.78
C LYS A 5 15.62 -13.19 19.67
N SER A 6 16.07 -13.40 18.44
CA SER A 6 15.65 -12.58 17.30
C SER A 6 14.16 -12.72 17.03
N THR A 7 13.64 -13.96 17.04
CA THR A 7 12.21 -14.23 16.84
C THR A 7 11.37 -13.65 17.97
N GLY A 8 11.82 -13.79 19.23
CA GLY A 8 11.13 -13.22 20.39
C GLY A 8 11.03 -11.68 20.32
N THR A 9 12.13 -11.02 19.96
CA THR A 9 12.14 -9.56 19.78
C THR A 9 11.20 -9.12 18.66
N PHE A 10 11.23 -9.80 17.51
CA PHE A 10 10.33 -9.50 16.39
C PHE A 10 8.86 -9.68 16.78
N SER A 11 8.52 -10.78 17.47
CA SER A 11 7.16 -11.05 17.93
C SER A 11 6.67 -9.98 18.91
N PHE A 12 7.53 -9.56 19.84
CA PHE A 12 7.20 -8.52 20.80
C PHE A 12 6.84 -7.17 20.12
N TYR A 13 7.69 -6.71 19.19
CA TYR A 13 7.40 -5.49 18.45
C TYR A 13 6.16 -5.61 17.55
N THR A 14 5.90 -6.79 17.01
CA THR A 14 4.69 -7.05 16.23
C THR A 14 3.43 -6.95 17.10
N ILE A 15 3.46 -7.46 18.33
CA ILE A 15 2.35 -7.34 19.28
C ILE A 15 2.10 -5.87 19.62
N ILE A 16 3.14 -5.12 19.97
CA ILE A 16 3.03 -3.67 20.27
C ILE A 16 2.41 -2.93 19.08
N SER A 17 2.88 -3.19 17.88
CA SER A 17 2.35 -2.57 16.66
C SER A 17 0.87 -2.89 16.45
N ARG A 18 0.45 -4.13 16.69
CA ARG A 18 -0.97 -4.52 16.60
C ARG A 18 -1.84 -3.86 17.65
N ILE A 19 -1.36 -3.76 18.90
CA ILE A 19 -2.06 -3.06 19.99
C ILE A 19 -2.20 -1.58 19.64
N SER A 20 -1.15 -0.92 19.16
CA SER A 20 -1.19 0.48 18.74
C SER A 20 -2.18 0.70 17.59
N GLY A 21 -2.23 -0.23 16.62
CA GLY A 21 -3.23 -0.21 15.55
C GLY A 21 -4.65 -0.30 16.08
N TYR A 22 -4.90 -1.21 17.03
CA TYR A 22 -6.21 -1.35 17.66
C TYR A 22 -6.63 -0.11 18.44
N VAL A 23 -5.71 0.48 19.21
CA VAL A 23 -5.97 1.75 19.94
C VAL A 23 -6.29 2.88 18.96
N ARG A 24 -5.54 3.02 17.88
CA ARG A 24 -5.83 3.99 16.82
C ARG A 24 -7.23 3.83 16.26
N ASP A 25 -7.61 2.60 15.91
CA ASP A 25 -8.91 2.32 15.29
C ASP A 25 -10.07 2.61 16.28
N ASN A 26 -9.90 2.29 17.56
CA ASN A 26 -10.85 2.67 18.61
C ASN A 26 -10.95 4.19 18.78
N LEU A 27 -9.82 4.92 18.78
CA LEU A 27 -9.84 6.38 18.88
C LEU A 27 -10.57 7.00 17.67
N ILE A 28 -10.31 6.51 16.48
CA ILE A 28 -11.02 6.95 15.27
C ILE A 28 -12.53 6.70 15.43
N ALA A 29 -12.93 5.52 15.90
CA ALA A 29 -14.34 5.21 16.13
C ALA A 29 -15.00 6.11 17.20
N ILE A 30 -14.28 6.46 18.24
CA ILE A 30 -14.78 7.35 19.32
C ILE A 30 -14.91 8.79 18.80
N PHE A 31 -13.91 9.31 18.08
CA PHE A 31 -13.90 10.69 17.62
C PHE A 31 -14.78 10.95 16.39
N LEU A 32 -14.80 10.03 15.43
CA LEU A 32 -15.67 10.14 14.25
C LEU A 32 -17.09 9.64 14.51
N GLY A 33 -17.28 8.84 15.57
CA GLY A 33 -18.57 8.21 15.88
C GLY A 33 -18.97 7.15 14.85
N SER A 34 -20.20 6.64 14.97
CA SER A 34 -20.81 5.70 14.01
C SER A 34 -21.58 6.45 12.88
N GLY A 35 -21.04 7.56 12.43
CA GLY A 35 -21.68 8.44 11.45
C GLY A 35 -21.27 8.20 10.00
N HIS A 36 -21.95 8.94 9.11
CA HIS A 36 -21.69 8.93 7.66
C HIS A 36 -20.23 9.22 7.31
N ILE A 37 -19.54 10.03 8.11
CA ILE A 37 -18.14 10.43 7.90
C ILE A 37 -17.19 9.26 8.18
N ALA A 38 -17.44 8.49 9.27
CA ALA A 38 -16.64 7.33 9.61
C ALA A 38 -16.73 6.24 8.52
N ASP A 39 -17.95 5.95 8.06
CA ASP A 39 -18.19 4.98 6.99
C ASP A 39 -17.46 5.37 5.70
N ALA A 40 -17.58 6.64 5.30
CA ALA A 40 -16.90 7.18 4.13
C ALA A 40 -15.37 7.09 4.26
N PHE A 41 -14.84 7.41 5.44
CA PHE A 41 -13.40 7.34 5.72
C PHE A 41 -12.86 5.89 5.65
N PHE A 42 -13.56 4.93 6.26
CA PHE A 42 -13.12 3.53 6.22
C PHE A 42 -13.15 2.95 4.80
N VAL A 43 -14.15 3.28 3.99
CA VAL A 43 -14.19 2.88 2.59
C VAL A 43 -13.08 3.55 1.79
N ALA A 44 -12.88 4.85 1.99
CA ALA A 44 -11.83 5.62 1.33
C ALA A 44 -10.42 5.08 1.63
N PHE A 45 -10.17 4.67 2.86
CA PHE A 45 -8.87 4.12 3.28
C PHE A 45 -8.64 2.70 2.77
N ARG A 46 -9.71 1.92 2.58
CA ARG A 46 -9.62 0.52 2.17
C ARG A 46 -9.09 0.35 0.76
N ILE A 47 -9.50 1.21 -0.17
CA ILE A 47 -9.10 1.13 -1.59
C ILE A 47 -7.59 1.30 -1.77
N PRO A 48 -6.97 2.41 -1.36
CA PRO A 48 -5.54 2.62 -1.52
C PRO A 48 -4.69 1.59 -0.77
N ASN A 49 -5.14 1.17 0.41
CA ASN A 49 -4.43 0.16 1.20
C ASN A 49 -4.44 -1.22 0.53
N THR A 50 -5.52 -1.58 -0.15
CA THR A 50 -5.57 -2.81 -0.96
C THR A 50 -4.60 -2.74 -2.14
N PHE A 51 -4.56 -1.61 -2.85
CA PHE A 51 -3.59 -1.38 -3.92
C PHE A 51 -2.15 -1.48 -3.41
N ARG A 52 -1.85 -0.83 -2.30
CA ARG A 52 -0.53 -0.90 -1.68
C ARG A 52 -0.11 -2.33 -1.34
N ARG A 53 -1.01 -3.15 -0.80
CA ARG A 53 -0.73 -4.56 -0.47
C ARG A 53 -0.46 -5.40 -1.72
N ILE A 54 -1.22 -5.20 -2.79
CA ILE A 54 -1.04 -5.97 -4.03
C ILE A 54 0.29 -5.60 -4.70
N PHE A 55 0.55 -4.30 -4.86
CA PHE A 55 1.71 -3.83 -5.63
C PHE A 55 2.97 -3.64 -4.80
N GLY A 56 2.87 -3.17 -3.55
CA GLY A 56 4.03 -2.87 -2.71
C GLY A 56 4.54 -4.06 -1.90
N GLU A 57 3.66 -4.91 -1.39
CA GLU A 57 4.03 -5.92 -0.40
C GLU A 57 3.99 -7.36 -0.94
N GLY A 58 3.31 -7.62 -2.05
CA GLY A 58 3.00 -8.96 -2.51
C GLY A 58 3.72 -9.42 -3.77
N SER A 59 2.97 -9.45 -4.85
CA SER A 59 3.35 -10.12 -6.11
C SER A 59 4.62 -9.58 -6.75
N PHE A 60 4.86 -8.27 -6.64
CA PHE A 60 6.04 -7.65 -7.22
C PHE A 60 7.33 -8.11 -6.54
N ASN A 61 7.38 -8.13 -5.21
CA ASN A 61 8.56 -8.56 -4.47
C ASN A 61 8.89 -10.04 -4.72
N ALA A 62 7.89 -10.89 -4.82
CA ALA A 62 8.06 -12.32 -5.10
C ALA A 62 8.69 -12.57 -6.49
N ALA A 63 8.39 -11.74 -7.48
CA ALA A 63 8.95 -11.86 -8.83
C ALA A 63 10.29 -11.13 -8.98
N PHE A 64 10.43 -9.95 -8.37
CA PHE A 64 11.60 -9.10 -8.53
C PHE A 64 12.84 -9.65 -7.84
N VAL A 65 12.72 -10.10 -6.59
CA VAL A 65 13.86 -10.55 -5.77
C VAL A 65 14.65 -11.69 -6.44
N PRO A 66 14.04 -12.80 -6.89
CA PRO A 66 14.79 -13.87 -7.55
C PRO A 66 15.36 -13.45 -8.90
N SER A 67 14.67 -12.58 -9.64
CA SER A 67 15.16 -12.08 -10.92
C SER A 67 16.37 -11.17 -10.76
N TYR A 68 16.33 -10.27 -9.78
CA TYR A 68 17.46 -9.41 -9.44
C TYR A 68 18.66 -10.20 -8.93
N ALA A 69 18.44 -11.20 -8.08
CA ALA A 69 19.51 -12.08 -7.58
C ALA A 69 20.22 -12.81 -8.72
N LYS A 70 19.48 -13.29 -9.73
CA LYS A 70 20.05 -13.90 -10.94
C LYS A 70 20.93 -12.95 -11.74
N GLU A 71 20.52 -11.70 -11.91
CA GLU A 71 21.33 -10.71 -12.64
C GLU A 71 22.56 -10.26 -11.83
N LEU A 72 22.44 -10.22 -10.49
CA LEU A 72 23.56 -9.90 -9.62
C LEU A 72 24.71 -10.91 -9.71
N THR A 73 24.40 -12.19 -9.92
CA THR A 73 25.43 -13.25 -10.11
C THR A 73 26.19 -13.12 -11.42
N LYS A 74 25.62 -12.44 -12.42
CA LYS A 74 26.27 -12.25 -13.73
C LYS A 74 27.19 -11.03 -13.74
N SER A 75 26.72 -9.88 -13.31
CA SER A 75 27.51 -8.63 -13.23
C SER A 75 26.76 -7.57 -12.42
N LYS A 76 27.46 -6.88 -11.52
CA LYS A 76 26.92 -5.76 -10.75
C LYS A 76 26.33 -4.66 -11.64
N LYS A 77 27.00 -4.33 -12.74
CA LYS A 77 26.55 -3.29 -13.70
C LYS A 77 25.26 -3.69 -14.41
N ASN A 78 25.09 -4.97 -14.72
CA ASN A 78 23.87 -5.48 -15.36
C ASN A 78 22.70 -5.49 -14.38
N SER A 79 22.93 -5.82 -13.11
CA SER A 79 21.88 -5.81 -12.09
C SER A 79 21.36 -4.39 -11.80
N GLU A 80 22.23 -3.38 -11.77
CA GLU A 80 21.81 -1.98 -11.64
C GLU A 80 20.99 -1.49 -12.84
N SER A 81 21.43 -1.83 -14.05
CA SER A 81 20.68 -1.50 -15.28
C SER A 81 19.32 -2.19 -15.32
N PHE A 82 19.26 -3.46 -14.92
CA PHE A 82 18.01 -4.21 -14.78
C PHE A 82 17.07 -3.59 -13.75
N ALA A 83 17.59 -3.26 -12.56
CA ALA A 83 16.81 -2.62 -11.51
C ALA A 83 16.21 -1.29 -11.97
N ASN A 84 17.00 -0.45 -12.63
CA ASN A 84 16.54 0.84 -13.15
C ASN A 84 15.45 0.69 -14.23
N LYS A 85 15.57 -0.27 -15.13
CA LYS A 85 14.56 -0.55 -16.15
C LYS A 85 13.26 -1.05 -15.52
N VAL A 86 13.34 -1.95 -14.56
CA VAL A 86 12.17 -2.48 -13.85
C VAL A 86 11.50 -1.39 -13.01
N LEU A 87 12.28 -0.56 -12.31
CA LEU A 87 11.79 0.60 -11.57
C LEU A 87 11.05 1.59 -12.47
N SER A 88 11.64 1.93 -13.61
CA SER A 88 11.01 2.84 -14.57
C SER A 88 9.68 2.27 -15.07
N LEU A 89 9.68 1.00 -15.50
CA LEU A 89 8.47 0.34 -15.99
C LEU A 89 7.38 0.29 -14.90
N LEU A 90 7.76 -0.04 -13.66
CA LEU A 90 6.85 -0.08 -12.52
C LEU A 90 6.26 1.30 -12.22
N THR A 91 7.11 2.34 -12.23
CA THR A 91 6.67 3.72 -11.99
C THR A 91 5.65 4.16 -13.03
N PHE A 92 5.92 3.96 -14.31
CA PHE A 92 4.98 4.31 -15.37
C PHE A 92 3.69 3.48 -15.31
N SER A 93 3.80 2.19 -15.01
CA SER A 93 2.63 1.31 -14.87
C SER A 93 1.74 1.71 -13.68
N LEU A 94 2.36 2.01 -12.52
CA LEU A 94 1.62 2.47 -11.34
C LEU A 94 0.99 3.84 -11.56
N LEU A 95 1.72 4.77 -12.19
CA LEU A 95 1.20 6.10 -12.49
C LEU A 95 0.02 6.02 -13.46
N GLY A 96 0.11 5.21 -14.51
CA GLY A 96 -1.00 4.96 -15.42
C GLY A 96 -2.20 4.34 -14.73
N LEU A 97 -1.97 3.36 -13.83
CA LEU A 97 -3.02 2.74 -13.05
C LEU A 97 -3.70 3.74 -12.10
N VAL A 98 -2.92 4.58 -11.41
CA VAL A 98 -3.47 5.61 -10.50
C VAL A 98 -4.33 6.59 -11.28
N ILE A 99 -3.87 7.08 -12.43
CA ILE A 99 -4.64 7.98 -13.29
C ILE A 99 -5.94 7.30 -13.74
N LEU A 100 -5.89 6.05 -14.15
CA LEU A 100 -7.06 5.30 -14.59
C LEU A 100 -8.08 5.14 -13.44
N VAL A 101 -7.62 4.74 -12.25
CA VAL A 101 -8.48 4.61 -11.07
C VAL A 101 -9.06 5.96 -10.66
N GLU A 102 -8.28 7.04 -10.73
CA GLU A 102 -8.72 8.40 -10.42
C GLU A 102 -9.83 8.87 -11.35
N LEU A 103 -9.71 8.62 -12.65
CA LEU A 103 -10.75 8.93 -13.64
C LEU A 103 -12.05 8.14 -13.40
N PHE A 104 -11.94 6.88 -13.02
CA PHE A 104 -13.07 5.99 -12.77
C PHE A 104 -13.43 5.85 -11.29
N MET A 105 -12.96 6.77 -10.42
CA MET A 105 -13.16 6.68 -8.97
C MET A 105 -14.64 6.48 -8.55
N PRO A 106 -15.64 7.20 -9.11
CA PRO A 106 -17.03 6.98 -8.75
C PRO A 106 -17.49 5.53 -9.03
N LEU A 107 -16.99 4.92 -10.10
CA LEU A 107 -17.27 3.52 -10.43
C LEU A 107 -16.68 2.57 -9.39
N PHE A 108 -15.44 2.78 -8.99
CA PHE A 108 -14.77 1.97 -7.97
C PHE A 108 -15.46 2.06 -6.61
N VAL A 109 -15.80 3.27 -6.16
CA VAL A 109 -16.55 3.48 -4.91
C VAL A 109 -17.90 2.82 -4.97
N SER A 110 -18.61 2.95 -6.08
CA SER A 110 -19.91 2.30 -6.32
C SER A 110 -19.84 0.77 -6.28
N LEU A 111 -18.73 0.18 -6.72
CA LEU A 111 -18.52 -1.27 -6.72
C LEU A 111 -18.19 -1.81 -5.31
N ILE A 112 -17.41 -1.06 -4.53
CA ILE A 112 -16.95 -1.48 -3.20
C ILE A 112 -17.98 -1.18 -2.13
N ALA A 113 -18.71 -0.06 -2.27
CA ALA A 113 -19.73 0.38 -1.32
C ALA A 113 -21.07 0.66 -2.04
N PRO A 114 -21.75 -0.38 -2.57
CA PRO A 114 -23.00 -0.19 -3.32
C PRO A 114 -24.11 0.46 -2.49
N GLY A 115 -24.10 0.29 -1.17
CA GLY A 115 -25.05 0.92 -0.26
C GLY A 115 -24.92 2.44 -0.15
N PHE A 116 -23.83 3.04 -0.60
CA PHE A 116 -23.65 4.51 -0.57
C PHE A 116 -24.38 5.22 -1.69
N LYS A 117 -24.86 4.50 -2.70
CA LYS A 117 -25.69 5.06 -3.77
C LYS A 117 -27.01 5.63 -3.27
N SER A 118 -27.51 5.13 -2.15
CA SER A 118 -28.75 5.60 -1.53
C SER A 118 -28.57 6.93 -0.78
N ASP A 119 -27.32 7.35 -0.54
CA ASP A 119 -26.99 8.53 0.23
C ASP A 119 -25.92 9.35 -0.52
N PRO A 120 -26.36 10.36 -1.32
CA PRO A 120 -25.46 11.08 -2.23
C PRO A 120 -24.36 11.83 -1.49
N GLU A 121 -24.61 12.32 -0.28
CA GLU A 121 -23.58 13.01 0.51
C GLU A 121 -22.46 12.05 0.92
N LYS A 122 -22.82 10.86 1.39
CA LYS A 122 -21.82 9.80 1.70
C LYS A 122 -21.00 9.41 0.48
N PHE A 123 -21.66 9.28 -0.65
CA PHE A 123 -21.00 8.86 -1.90
C PHE A 123 -19.98 9.88 -2.37
N ILE A 124 -20.34 11.16 -2.38
CA ILE A 124 -19.45 12.26 -2.77
C ILE A 124 -18.26 12.31 -1.79
N LEU A 125 -18.54 12.33 -0.49
CA LEU A 125 -17.50 12.38 0.54
C LEU A 125 -16.53 11.19 0.45
N ALA A 126 -17.04 9.98 0.28
CA ALA A 126 -16.21 8.78 0.09
C ALA A 126 -15.36 8.86 -1.17
N THR A 127 -15.91 9.37 -2.26
CA THR A 127 -15.19 9.54 -3.53
C THR A 127 -14.04 10.53 -3.38
N ASP A 128 -14.27 11.70 -2.78
CA ASP A 128 -13.27 12.74 -2.60
C ASP A 128 -12.18 12.31 -1.61
N LEU A 129 -12.55 11.70 -0.49
CA LEU A 129 -11.59 11.14 0.46
C LEU A 129 -10.74 10.03 -0.18
N THR A 130 -11.34 9.16 -1.01
CA THR A 130 -10.61 8.10 -1.69
C THR A 130 -9.59 8.66 -2.67
N ARG A 131 -9.94 9.71 -3.42
CA ARG A 131 -9.00 10.41 -4.33
C ARG A 131 -7.80 10.95 -3.58
N ILE A 132 -8.03 11.69 -2.50
CA ILE A 132 -6.95 12.25 -1.67
C ILE A 132 -6.09 11.13 -1.08
N CYS A 133 -6.72 10.08 -0.55
CA CYS A 133 -6.00 8.94 0.01
C CYS A 133 -5.20 8.17 -1.05
N LEU A 134 -5.72 8.00 -2.25
CA LEU A 134 -5.02 7.30 -3.33
C LEU A 134 -3.78 8.05 -3.78
N LEU A 135 -3.87 9.36 -3.96
CA LEU A 135 -2.73 10.21 -4.30
C LEU A 135 -1.65 10.19 -3.22
N TYR A 136 -2.04 10.27 -1.96
CA TYR A 136 -1.12 10.29 -0.83
C TYR A 136 -0.46 8.93 -0.54
N THR A 137 -1.23 7.84 -0.66
CA THR A 137 -0.76 6.49 -0.34
C THR A 137 -0.28 5.71 -1.56
N SER A 138 -0.24 6.33 -2.74
CA SER A 138 0.32 5.69 -3.92
C SER A 138 1.76 5.23 -3.63
N PRO A 139 2.03 3.91 -3.67
CA PRO A 139 3.33 3.39 -3.29
C PRO A 139 4.39 3.93 -4.24
N SER A 140 5.33 4.69 -3.68
CA SER A 140 6.54 5.01 -4.41
C SER A 140 7.29 3.70 -4.67
N PRO A 141 7.67 3.39 -5.90
CA PRO A 141 8.47 2.18 -6.19
C PRO A 141 9.79 2.18 -5.44
N ARG A 142 10.25 3.33 -4.96
CA ARG A 142 11.44 3.46 -4.12
C ARG A 142 11.26 2.90 -2.70
N ASP A 143 10.06 2.99 -2.13
CA ASP A 143 9.82 2.57 -0.75
C ASP A 143 9.91 1.03 -0.59
N GLY A 144 9.46 0.27 -1.60
CA GLY A 144 9.54 -1.19 -1.59
C GLY A 144 10.92 -1.77 -1.95
N LEU A 145 11.69 -1.07 -2.78
CA LEU A 145 12.97 -1.56 -3.30
C LEU A 145 14.16 -1.12 -2.47
N LEU A 146 14.18 0.14 -2.00
CA LEU A 146 15.31 0.68 -1.23
C LEU A 146 15.35 0.13 0.21
N SER A 147 14.21 -0.18 0.82
CA SER A 147 14.18 -0.73 2.17
C SER A 147 14.70 -2.17 2.27
N ARG A 148 14.89 -2.86 1.13
CA ARG A 148 15.30 -4.27 1.06
C ARG A 148 16.60 -4.52 0.30
N MET A 149 17.22 -3.49 -0.26
CA MET A 149 18.59 -3.64 -0.76
C MET A 149 19.51 -3.81 0.45
N PRO A 150 20.29 -4.92 0.53
CA PRO A 150 21.31 -5.01 1.55
C PRO A 150 22.23 -3.82 1.39
N SER A 151 22.38 -3.02 2.45
CA SER A 151 23.41 -2.00 2.51
C SER A 151 24.71 -2.73 2.20
N SER A 152 25.28 -2.45 1.05
CA SER A 152 26.60 -2.95 0.71
C SER A 152 27.58 -2.46 1.77
N ALA A 153 27.96 -3.37 2.66
CA ALA A 153 29.18 -3.20 3.46
C ALA A 153 30.38 -3.28 2.53
#